data_2f72d1ebf85b35b251383713d211147f
#
_entry.id   2f72d1ebf85b35b251383713d211147f
#
_cell.length_a   1.000
_cell.length_b   1.000
_cell.length_c   1.000
_cell.angle_alpha   90.00
_cell.angle_beta   90.00
_cell.angle_gamma   90.00
#
_symmetry.space_group_name_H-M   'P 1'
#
loop_
_entity.id
_entity.type
_entity.pdbx_description
1 polymer ?
#
loop_
_entity_poly.entity_id
_entity_poly.type
_entity_poly.pdbx_seq_one_letter_code
_entity_poly.pdbx_strand_id
1 'polypeptide(L)'
;QKDLANTLKIISKEGKKGFYEGEIAKKIVDDIQENGGFITLEDLKNYSARRAKVLEGKFNGYNIHTLNLPSYGSITIQMLQIFDNLEINDEKDWSIKISSAIEESYKYRPYQKNVDSLKSILSLNTARNIASSIEKNTIVSYQNELEEYNYSDLAMQHTAHLFDHL
;
A
#
# COMPACT_ATOMS: atom_id res chain seq x y z
N GLN A 1 -24.46 -1.62 17.48
CA GLN A 1 -24.41 -0.44 16.58
C GLN A 1 -25.74 -0.34 15.80
N LYS A 2 -26.81 0.15 16.48
CA LYS A 2 -28.16 0.21 15.88
C LYS A 2 -28.23 1.20 14.72
N ASP A 3 -27.54 2.33 14.83
CA ASP A 3 -27.56 3.39 13.80
C ASP A 3 -26.84 2.95 12.52
N LEU A 4 -25.70 2.25 12.65
CA LEU A 4 -25.04 1.65 11.51
C LEU A 4 -25.91 0.59 10.83
N ALA A 5 -26.60 -0.24 11.61
CA ALA A 5 -27.52 -1.23 11.08
C ALA A 5 -28.68 -0.58 10.30
N ASN A 6 -29.20 0.54 10.78
CA ASN A 6 -30.26 1.30 10.09
C ASN A 6 -29.72 1.92 8.79
N THR A 7 -28.52 2.53 8.83
CA THR A 7 -27.85 3.06 7.64
C THR A 7 -27.64 1.99 6.57
N LEU A 8 -27.14 0.83 6.94
CA LEU A 8 -26.97 -0.30 6.01
C LEU A 8 -28.29 -0.81 5.42
N LYS A 9 -29.38 -0.83 6.21
CA LYS A 9 -30.72 -1.19 5.71
C LYS A 9 -31.22 -0.19 4.67
N ILE A 10 -31.01 1.12 4.89
CA ILE A 10 -31.39 2.16 3.93
C ILE A 10 -30.61 1.98 2.64
N ILE A 11 -29.29 1.81 2.73
CA ILE A 11 -28.42 1.57 1.56
C ILE A 11 -28.85 0.31 0.81
N SER A 12 -29.15 -0.78 1.52
CA SER A 12 -29.61 -2.03 0.91
C SER A 12 -30.93 -1.87 0.16
N LYS A 13 -31.84 -1.02 0.65
CA LYS A 13 -33.17 -0.78 0.06
C LYS A 13 -33.13 0.22 -1.08
N GLU A 14 -32.38 1.30 -0.92
CA GLU A 14 -32.45 2.47 -1.79
C GLU A 14 -31.18 2.65 -2.67
N GLY A 15 -30.17 1.79 -2.46
CA GLY A 15 -28.91 1.82 -3.20
C GLY A 15 -28.16 3.13 -2.99
N LYS A 16 -27.54 3.63 -4.05
CA LYS A 16 -26.76 4.88 -4.04
C LYS A 16 -27.54 6.05 -3.45
N LYS A 17 -28.82 6.19 -3.77
CA LYS A 17 -29.65 7.31 -3.30
C LYS A 17 -29.79 7.32 -1.80
N GLY A 18 -29.94 6.16 -1.17
CA GLY A 18 -30.04 6.06 0.28
C GLY A 18 -28.83 6.57 1.05
N PHE A 19 -27.65 6.67 0.41
CA PHE A 19 -26.45 7.19 1.03
C PHE A 19 -26.13 8.64 0.61
N TYR A 20 -26.18 8.94 -0.69
CA TYR A 20 -25.75 10.23 -1.24
C TYR A 20 -26.87 11.29 -1.31
N GLU A 21 -28.10 10.90 -1.01
CA GLU A 21 -29.28 11.78 -0.98
C GLU A 21 -30.10 11.48 0.31
N GLY A 22 -31.01 12.35 0.66
CA GLY A 22 -31.91 12.16 1.81
C GLY A 22 -31.24 12.33 3.19
N GLU A 23 -31.75 11.60 4.16
CA GLU A 23 -31.43 11.74 5.60
C GLU A 23 -29.96 11.47 5.94
N ILE A 24 -29.36 10.43 5.33
CA ILE A 24 -27.96 10.07 5.59
C ILE A 24 -27.04 11.18 5.07
N ALA A 25 -27.26 11.61 3.82
CA ALA A 25 -26.50 12.70 3.23
C ALA A 25 -26.60 13.98 4.05
N LYS A 26 -27.82 14.30 4.52
CA LYS A 26 -28.04 15.49 5.36
C LYS A 26 -27.24 15.42 6.66
N LYS A 27 -27.27 14.29 7.36
CA LYS A 27 -26.51 14.11 8.62
C LYS A 27 -25.00 14.22 8.39
N ILE A 28 -24.49 13.67 7.29
CA ILE A 28 -23.05 13.78 6.93
C ILE A 28 -22.67 15.24 6.70
N VAL A 29 -23.48 15.99 5.94
CA VAL A 29 -23.20 17.38 5.62
C VAL A 29 -23.32 18.27 6.84
N ASP A 30 -24.39 18.08 7.65
CA ASP A 30 -24.60 18.85 8.87
C ASP A 30 -23.38 18.69 9.82
N ASP A 31 -22.96 17.44 10.10
CA ASP A 31 -21.81 17.16 10.99
C ASP A 31 -20.49 17.75 10.43
N ILE A 32 -20.24 17.58 9.14
CA ILE A 32 -19.02 18.12 8.50
C ILE A 32 -19.00 19.65 8.56
N GLN A 33 -20.12 20.33 8.29
CA GLN A 33 -20.20 21.77 8.30
C GLN A 33 -20.17 22.38 9.71
N GLU A 34 -20.78 21.72 10.68
CA GLU A 34 -20.69 22.10 12.10
C GLU A 34 -19.23 22.05 12.61
N ASN A 35 -18.42 21.16 12.05
CA ASN A 35 -17.00 21.03 12.35
C ASN A 35 -16.08 21.83 11.39
N GLY A 36 -16.61 22.78 10.62
CA GLY A 36 -15.84 23.67 9.75
C GLY A 36 -15.42 23.07 8.40
N GLY A 37 -16.00 21.94 7.99
CA GLY A 37 -15.75 21.34 6.67
C GLY A 37 -16.60 21.97 5.55
N PHE A 38 -16.31 21.60 4.30
CA PHE A 38 -16.82 22.27 3.10
C PHE A 38 -17.77 21.42 2.24
N ILE A 39 -17.98 20.14 2.57
CA ILE A 39 -18.83 19.26 1.78
C ILE A 39 -20.28 19.73 1.83
N THR A 40 -20.94 19.71 0.67
CA THR A 40 -22.33 20.09 0.50
C THR A 40 -23.18 18.89 0.07
N LEU A 41 -24.51 19.03 0.21
CA LEU A 41 -25.46 18.04 -0.32
C LEU A 41 -25.32 17.84 -1.83
N GLU A 42 -24.96 18.89 -2.55
CA GLU A 42 -24.75 18.84 -4.00
C GLU A 42 -23.48 18.05 -4.35
N ASP A 43 -22.41 18.20 -3.59
CA ASP A 43 -21.19 17.41 -3.74
C ASP A 43 -21.47 15.90 -3.57
N LEU A 44 -22.23 15.54 -2.55
CA LEU A 44 -22.63 14.16 -2.34
C LEU A 44 -23.51 13.63 -3.47
N LYS A 45 -24.53 14.36 -3.87
CA LYS A 45 -25.47 13.99 -4.94
C LYS A 45 -24.75 13.80 -6.29
N ASN A 46 -23.80 14.67 -6.58
CA ASN A 46 -23.03 14.64 -7.84
C ASN A 46 -21.90 13.63 -7.84
N TYR A 47 -21.58 13.04 -6.68
CA TYR A 47 -20.56 12.00 -6.62
C TYR A 47 -20.95 10.76 -7.41
N SER A 48 -20.00 10.26 -8.20
CA SER A 48 -20.17 9.03 -8.95
C SER A 48 -18.90 8.19 -8.91
N ALA A 49 -19.05 6.89 -8.71
CA ALA A 49 -17.96 5.95 -8.84
C ALA A 49 -17.46 5.94 -10.30
N ARG A 50 -16.15 6.00 -10.47
CA ARG A 50 -15.49 5.91 -11.78
C ARG A 50 -14.87 4.54 -11.95
N ARG A 51 -14.92 4.01 -13.17
CA ARG A 51 -14.19 2.79 -13.49
C ARG A 51 -12.70 3.08 -13.52
N ALA A 52 -11.93 2.33 -12.75
CA ALA A 52 -10.48 2.41 -12.76
C ALA A 52 -9.90 1.28 -13.62
N LYS A 53 -8.71 1.53 -14.19
CA LYS A 53 -7.95 0.49 -14.89
C LYS A 53 -7.40 -0.48 -13.85
N VAL A 54 -7.75 -1.75 -14.01
CA VAL A 54 -7.19 -2.84 -13.21
C VAL A 54 -5.82 -3.20 -13.77
N LEU A 55 -4.85 -3.39 -12.90
CA LEU A 55 -3.53 -3.93 -13.17
C LEU A 55 -3.48 -5.37 -12.68
N GLU A 56 -2.76 -6.22 -13.40
CA GLU A 56 -2.61 -7.64 -13.09
C GLU A 56 -1.15 -7.98 -12.85
N GLY A 57 -0.91 -8.85 -11.88
CA GLY A 57 0.39 -9.41 -11.53
C GLY A 57 0.25 -10.80 -10.96
N LYS A 58 1.39 -11.41 -10.59
CA LYS A 58 1.42 -12.71 -9.94
C LYS A 58 2.29 -12.64 -8.69
N PHE A 59 1.90 -13.39 -7.66
CA PHE A 59 2.65 -13.59 -6.43
C PHE A 59 2.36 -14.96 -5.87
N ASN A 60 3.38 -15.75 -5.60
CA ASN A 60 3.27 -17.09 -5.03
C ASN A 60 2.22 -17.97 -5.73
N GLY A 61 2.18 -17.94 -7.07
CA GLY A 61 1.23 -18.66 -7.88
C GLY A 61 -0.18 -18.06 -7.98
N TYR A 62 -0.51 -17.03 -7.19
CA TYR A 62 -1.81 -16.35 -7.22
C TYR A 62 -1.81 -15.19 -8.22
N ASN A 63 -2.96 -14.94 -8.84
CA ASN A 63 -3.19 -13.75 -9.62
C ASN A 63 -3.54 -12.59 -8.68
N ILE A 64 -2.83 -11.47 -8.83
CA ILE A 64 -3.05 -10.24 -8.07
C ILE A 64 -3.74 -9.23 -8.99
N HIS A 65 -4.83 -8.64 -8.52
CA HIS A 65 -5.52 -7.55 -9.19
C HIS A 65 -5.48 -6.31 -8.31
N THR A 66 -4.99 -5.21 -8.87
CA THR A 66 -4.89 -3.92 -8.17
C THR A 66 -5.42 -2.79 -9.05
N LEU A 67 -5.59 -1.61 -8.45
CA LEU A 67 -5.99 -0.42 -9.20
C LEU A 67 -4.74 0.36 -9.64
N ASN A 68 -4.82 0.93 -10.86
CA ASN A 68 -3.84 1.91 -11.31
C ASN A 68 -4.05 3.25 -10.57
N LEU A 69 -3.31 4.28 -10.96
CA LEU A 69 -3.43 5.62 -10.35
C LEU A 69 -4.90 6.08 -10.23
N PRO A 70 -5.22 6.75 -9.13
CA PRO A 70 -4.35 7.31 -8.08
C PRO A 70 -3.89 6.31 -7.01
N SER A 71 -4.23 5.04 -7.12
CA SER A 71 -3.71 3.97 -6.25
C SER A 71 -2.27 3.59 -6.62
N TYR A 72 -1.52 3.03 -5.69
CA TYR A 72 -0.15 2.55 -5.91
C TYR A 72 -0.08 1.07 -6.29
N GLY A 73 -1.12 0.56 -6.95
CA GLY A 73 -1.22 -0.85 -7.28
C GLY A 73 -0.07 -1.41 -8.11
N SER A 74 0.53 -0.62 -9.03
CA SER A 74 1.71 -1.03 -9.78
C SER A 74 2.93 -1.26 -8.88
N ILE A 75 3.12 -0.40 -7.88
CA ILE A 75 4.21 -0.53 -6.90
C ILE A 75 3.97 -1.76 -6.03
N THR A 76 2.72 -1.99 -5.61
CA THR A 76 2.36 -3.19 -4.84
C THR A 76 2.64 -4.48 -5.62
N ILE A 77 2.27 -4.54 -6.90
CA ILE A 77 2.58 -5.70 -7.74
C ILE A 77 4.09 -5.90 -7.86
N GLN A 78 4.84 -4.82 -8.15
CA GLN A 78 6.30 -4.91 -8.29
C GLN A 78 6.95 -5.43 -7.01
N MET A 79 6.56 -4.88 -5.86
CA MET A 79 7.06 -5.30 -4.55
C MET A 79 6.80 -6.80 -4.30
N LEU A 80 5.58 -7.26 -4.53
CA LEU A 80 5.23 -8.67 -4.39
C LEU A 80 6.01 -9.57 -5.35
N GLN A 81 6.22 -9.13 -6.60
CA GLN A 81 7.03 -9.86 -7.57
C GLN A 81 8.50 -9.91 -7.18
N ILE A 82 9.04 -8.87 -6.55
CA ILE A 82 10.40 -8.89 -6.00
C ILE A 82 10.47 -9.92 -4.89
N PHE A 83 9.50 -9.93 -3.94
CA PHE A 83 9.44 -10.91 -2.86
C PHE A 83 9.39 -12.35 -3.36
N ASP A 84 8.66 -12.61 -4.43
CA ASP A 84 8.55 -13.94 -5.06
C ASP A 84 9.88 -14.45 -5.62
N ASN A 85 10.88 -13.58 -5.75
CA ASN A 85 12.21 -13.88 -6.28
C ASN A 85 13.35 -13.67 -5.26
N LEU A 86 13.02 -13.44 -3.98
CA LEU A 86 14.00 -13.38 -2.89
C LEU A 86 14.07 -14.72 -2.17
N GLU A 87 15.28 -15.14 -1.80
CA GLU A 87 15.49 -16.27 -0.90
C GLU A 87 15.46 -15.77 0.54
N ILE A 88 14.54 -16.28 1.35
CA ILE A 88 14.38 -15.89 2.75
C ILE A 88 14.83 -17.04 3.63
N ASN A 89 15.90 -16.83 4.40
CA ASN A 89 16.52 -17.87 5.21
C ASN A 89 16.06 -17.84 6.68
N ASP A 90 15.80 -16.66 7.21
CA ASP A 90 15.35 -16.47 8.60
C ASP A 90 14.54 -15.16 8.75
N GLU A 91 14.10 -14.87 9.97
CA GLU A 91 13.27 -13.70 10.28
C GLU A 91 14.03 -12.36 10.11
N LYS A 92 15.34 -12.34 10.41
CA LYS A 92 16.18 -11.16 10.21
C LYS A 92 16.35 -10.87 8.72
N ASP A 93 16.68 -11.90 7.94
CA ASP A 93 16.82 -11.85 6.50
C ASP A 93 15.51 -11.37 5.83
N TRP A 94 14.37 -11.91 6.30
CA TRP A 94 13.05 -11.46 5.89
C TRP A 94 12.86 -9.95 6.07
N SER A 95 13.16 -9.42 7.26
CA SER A 95 12.96 -8.01 7.57
C SER A 95 13.79 -7.09 6.69
N ILE A 96 15.06 -7.42 6.48
CA ILE A 96 16.00 -6.63 5.66
C ILE A 96 15.59 -6.66 4.20
N LYS A 97 15.36 -7.83 3.64
CA LYS A 97 15.04 -8.00 2.22
C LYS A 97 13.68 -7.39 1.85
N ILE A 98 12.69 -7.51 2.72
CA ILE A 98 11.39 -6.87 2.54
C ILE A 98 11.52 -5.35 2.55
N SER A 99 12.25 -4.78 3.51
CA SER A 99 12.48 -3.34 3.56
C SER A 99 13.16 -2.84 2.29
N SER A 100 14.18 -3.55 1.82
CA SER A 100 14.88 -3.25 0.57
C SER A 100 13.95 -3.34 -0.65
N ALA A 101 13.11 -4.36 -0.73
CA ALA A 101 12.16 -4.51 -1.82
C ALA A 101 11.10 -3.39 -1.85
N ILE A 102 10.64 -2.96 -0.67
CA ILE A 102 9.74 -1.80 -0.55
C ILE A 102 10.46 -0.55 -1.06
N GLU A 103 11.66 -0.26 -0.57
CA GLU A 103 12.45 0.91 -0.97
C GLU A 103 12.70 0.94 -2.47
N GLU A 104 13.18 -0.15 -3.05
CA GLU A 104 13.43 -0.26 -4.48
C GLU A 104 12.16 -0.05 -5.31
N SER A 105 11.04 -0.60 -4.88
CA SER A 105 9.76 -0.42 -5.58
C SER A 105 9.29 1.04 -5.54
N TYR A 106 9.47 1.74 -4.43
CA TYR A 106 9.07 3.14 -4.30
C TYR A 106 9.87 4.10 -5.20
N LYS A 107 11.08 3.74 -5.64
CA LYS A 107 11.85 4.52 -6.62
C LYS A 107 11.11 4.67 -7.96
N TYR A 108 10.21 3.75 -8.28
CA TYR A 108 9.39 3.79 -9.50
C TYR A 108 8.13 4.65 -9.37
N ARG A 109 7.80 5.15 -8.18
CA ARG A 109 6.59 5.96 -7.93
C ARG A 109 6.41 7.14 -8.90
N PRO A 110 7.43 7.94 -9.25
CA PRO A 110 7.28 9.07 -10.17
C PRO A 110 6.91 8.65 -11.60
N TYR A 111 7.22 7.41 -11.97
CA TYR A 111 7.13 6.91 -13.35
C TYR A 111 5.80 6.19 -13.67
N GLN A 112 4.91 6.00 -12.71
CA GLN A 112 3.67 5.24 -12.87
C GLN A 112 2.70 5.81 -13.92
N LYS A 113 2.81 7.11 -14.25
CA LYS A 113 1.96 7.77 -15.25
C LYS A 113 2.35 7.42 -16.68
N ASN A 114 3.61 7.04 -16.92
CA ASN A 114 4.11 6.70 -18.23
C ASN A 114 3.81 5.24 -18.55
N VAL A 115 3.24 4.97 -19.75
CA VAL A 115 2.80 3.63 -20.15
C VAL A 115 3.96 2.65 -20.29
N ASP A 116 5.09 3.08 -20.83
CA ASP A 116 6.24 2.19 -21.02
C ASP A 116 6.95 1.93 -19.70
N SER A 117 7.07 2.94 -18.84
CA SER A 117 7.54 2.76 -17.48
C SER A 117 6.63 1.82 -16.69
N LEU A 118 5.32 1.91 -16.86
CA LEU A 118 4.37 1.00 -16.22
C LEU A 118 4.59 -0.46 -16.66
N LYS A 119 4.84 -0.70 -17.94
CA LYS A 119 5.20 -2.04 -18.43
C LYS A 119 6.48 -2.56 -17.78
N SER A 120 7.50 -1.69 -17.63
CA SER A 120 8.74 -2.03 -16.95
C SER A 120 8.50 -2.34 -15.47
N ILE A 121 7.72 -1.52 -14.76
CA ILE A 121 7.36 -1.73 -13.35
C ILE A 121 6.68 -3.08 -13.14
N LEU A 122 5.78 -3.47 -14.03
CA LEU A 122 5.02 -4.73 -13.94
C LEU A 122 5.78 -5.94 -14.52
N SER A 123 6.99 -5.75 -15.02
CA SER A 123 7.79 -6.81 -15.66
C SER A 123 8.42 -7.74 -14.62
N LEU A 124 8.20 -9.04 -14.77
CA LEU A 124 8.89 -10.06 -13.96
C LEU A 124 10.42 -10.01 -14.11
N ASN A 125 10.92 -9.61 -15.28
CA ASN A 125 12.35 -9.47 -15.48
C ASN A 125 12.93 -8.31 -14.65
N THR A 126 12.23 -7.19 -14.58
CA THR A 126 12.60 -6.07 -13.70
C THR A 126 12.61 -6.50 -12.24
N ALA A 127 11.58 -7.22 -11.79
CA ALA A 127 11.51 -7.72 -10.42
C ALA A 127 12.67 -8.68 -10.09
N ARG A 128 13.01 -9.60 -10.99
CA ARG A 128 14.16 -10.51 -10.82
C ARG A 128 15.49 -9.78 -10.73
N ASN A 129 15.70 -8.77 -11.57
CA ASN A 129 16.93 -7.98 -11.55
C ASN A 129 17.07 -7.23 -10.21
N ILE A 130 15.99 -6.65 -9.72
CA ILE A 130 15.96 -5.97 -8.42
C ILE A 130 16.22 -6.97 -7.29
N ALA A 131 15.53 -8.11 -7.27
CA ALA A 131 15.75 -9.16 -6.28
C ALA A 131 17.22 -9.61 -6.26
N SER A 132 17.82 -9.88 -7.43
CA SER A 132 19.23 -10.25 -7.54
C SER A 132 20.19 -9.16 -7.02
N SER A 133 19.82 -7.89 -7.17
CA SER A 133 20.60 -6.77 -6.60
C SER A 133 20.49 -6.71 -5.08
N ILE A 134 19.28 -6.93 -4.53
CA ILE A 134 19.04 -6.99 -3.09
C ILE A 134 19.85 -8.13 -2.46
N GLU A 135 19.82 -9.34 -3.06
CA GLU A 135 20.59 -10.48 -2.58
C GLU A 135 22.08 -10.18 -2.47
N LYS A 136 22.68 -9.59 -3.52
CA LYS A 136 24.08 -9.21 -3.52
C LYS A 136 24.43 -8.17 -2.45
N ASN A 137 23.58 -7.16 -2.29
CA ASN A 137 23.81 -6.09 -1.33
C ASN A 137 23.64 -6.58 0.12
N THR A 138 22.70 -7.49 0.36
CA THR A 138 22.48 -8.08 1.68
C THR A 138 23.69 -8.92 2.10
N ILE A 139 24.27 -9.70 1.20
CA ILE A 139 25.50 -10.48 1.49
C ILE A 139 26.65 -9.54 1.90
N VAL A 140 26.86 -8.44 1.16
CA VAL A 140 27.89 -7.47 1.47
C VAL A 140 27.66 -6.79 2.82
N SER A 141 26.41 -6.42 3.15
CA SER A 141 26.10 -5.80 4.44
C SER A 141 26.32 -6.75 5.61
N TYR A 142 25.95 -8.01 5.49
CA TYR A 142 26.24 -9.03 6.52
C TYR A 142 27.73 -9.24 6.76
N GLN A 143 28.55 -9.20 5.71
CA GLN A 143 30.00 -9.30 5.85
C GLN A 143 30.61 -8.13 6.57
N ASN A 144 30.13 -6.90 6.29
CA ASN A 144 30.62 -5.68 6.94
C ASN A 144 30.12 -5.55 8.38
N GLU A 145 28.87 -5.96 8.69
CA GLU A 145 28.31 -5.94 10.04
C GLU A 145 29.01 -6.92 10.99
N LEU A 146 29.46 -8.06 10.49
CA LEU A 146 30.25 -9.01 11.30
C LEU A 146 31.60 -8.46 11.75
N GLU A 147 32.12 -7.45 11.06
CA GLU A 147 33.39 -6.78 11.41
C GLU A 147 33.21 -5.60 12.39
N GLU A 148 32.02 -4.95 12.45
CA GLU A 148 31.83 -3.66 13.16
C GLU A 148 30.91 -3.67 14.40
N TYR A 149 30.04 -4.67 14.63
CA TYR A 149 29.02 -4.55 15.68
C TYR A 149 28.94 -5.73 16.67
N ASN A 150 29.06 -5.37 17.98
CA ASN A 150 28.71 -6.24 19.08
C ASN A 150 27.17 -6.24 19.24
N TYR A 151 26.53 -7.38 19.10
CA TYR A 151 25.07 -7.61 19.02
C TYR A 151 24.24 -7.02 20.18
N SER A 152 24.89 -6.73 21.32
CA SER A 152 24.24 -6.14 22.52
C SER A 152 23.83 -4.67 22.33
N ASP A 153 24.49 -3.92 21.47
CA ASP A 153 24.24 -2.49 21.31
C ASP A 153 23.10 -2.18 20.35
N LEU A 154 22.90 -3.01 19.32
CA LEU A 154 21.82 -2.81 18.34
C LEU A 154 20.43 -3.09 18.93
N ALA A 155 20.29 -4.15 19.73
CA ALA A 155 19.03 -4.49 20.40
C ALA A 155 18.59 -3.43 21.40
N MET A 156 19.53 -2.76 22.06
CA MET A 156 19.22 -1.70 23.03
C MET A 156 18.86 -0.38 22.36
N GLN A 157 19.44 -0.03 21.23
CA GLN A 157 19.12 1.21 20.52
C GLN A 157 17.74 1.16 19.85
N HIS A 158 17.33 0.03 19.27
CA HIS A 158 16.00 -0.10 18.67
C HIS A 158 14.85 -0.18 19.67
N THR A 159 15.09 -0.75 20.85
CA THR A 159 14.08 -0.75 21.94
C THR A 159 13.92 0.62 22.58
N ALA A 160 14.98 1.41 22.71
CA ALA A 160 14.89 2.76 23.27
C ALA A 160 14.05 3.71 22.38
N HIS A 161 14.22 3.65 21.05
CA HIS A 161 13.43 4.49 20.11
C HIS A 161 11.95 4.14 20.01
N LEU A 162 11.56 2.90 20.35
CA LEU A 162 10.14 2.49 20.35
C LEU A 162 9.38 2.94 21.60
N PHE A 163 10.07 3.27 22.70
CA PHE A 163 9.46 3.72 23.95
C PHE A 163 9.45 5.24 24.15
N ASP A 164 10.20 6.01 23.34
CA ASP A 164 10.21 7.48 23.42
C ASP A 164 9.04 8.15 22.68
N HIS A 165 8.14 7.37 22.04
CA HIS A 165 6.98 7.86 21.31
C HIS A 165 5.65 7.23 21.76
N LEU A 166 5.60 6.64 22.96
CA LEU A 166 4.38 6.24 23.66
C LEU A 166 4.21 7.11 24.92
#